data_a9b715571e2bcff827d24da20caa2cd0
#
_entry.id   a9b715571e2bcff827d24da20caa2cd0
#
_cell.length_a   1.000
_cell.length_b   1.000
_cell.length_c   1.000
_cell.angle_alpha   90.00
_cell.angle_beta   90.00
_cell.angle_gamma   90.00
#
_symmetry.space_group_name_H-M   'P 1'
#
loop_
_entity.id
_entity.type
_entity.pdbx_description
1 polymer ?
#
loop_
_entity_poly.entity_id
_entity_poly.type
_entity_poly.pdbx_seq_one_letter_code
_entity_poly.pdbx_strand_id
1 'polypeptide(L)'
;MKKLLLVLMMMVPVMIFSQEPAPKKWAVAGISSLNLNQASFSYWTAGGTNSLAFSALGKYSANYKQNKFSWNNNLNLMYGMVKNQGESLKKSEDLIELISVAGLDLNPKWSLTGYMSFRTQFANAWDKDNDSIKVSQLLSPGYLTISPSVRYKPNDNFYILISPVTAKFTFVTNQDLADKGSFGVTPAEYDSVGNEWVKVTDGDNMLLYLGPFLEAYYKKTVVKNLTYETRFNILYTFLNRDNLEGYDADVSWENYLNYSIAKYFNISLLLHLVYLPGQPAIKFDNYEGAVRVKAIPNRHIQIKETIGIGISYIFPAEKK
;
A
#
# COMPACT_ATOMS: atom_id res chain seq x y z
N MET A 1 7.97 5.08 -25.91
CA MET A 1 9.10 5.96 -25.54
C MET A 1 8.68 7.32 -25.00
N LYS A 2 7.74 8.07 -25.60
CA LYS A 2 7.33 9.41 -25.07
C LYS A 2 6.67 9.41 -23.67
N LYS A 3 6.02 8.31 -23.27
CA LYS A 3 5.36 8.20 -21.93
C LYS A 3 6.34 7.85 -20.79
N LEU A 4 7.49 7.24 -21.10
CA LEU A 4 8.54 6.93 -20.12
C LEU A 4 9.32 8.18 -19.70
N LEU A 5 9.48 9.14 -20.63
CA LEU A 5 10.14 10.42 -20.35
C LEU A 5 9.33 11.32 -19.41
N LEU A 6 8.00 11.20 -19.42
CA LEU A 6 7.12 12.00 -18.56
C LEU A 6 7.19 11.57 -17.09
N VAL A 7 7.40 10.29 -16.81
CA VAL A 7 7.57 9.76 -15.44
C VAL A 7 8.93 10.18 -14.86
N LEU A 8 9.98 10.21 -15.70
CA LEU A 8 11.30 10.69 -15.30
C LEU A 8 11.31 12.21 -15.04
N MET A 9 10.48 12.97 -15.74
CA MET A 9 10.39 14.43 -15.61
C MET A 9 9.57 14.88 -14.40
N MET A 10 8.73 14.05 -13.80
CA MET A 10 8.02 14.33 -12.53
C MET A 10 8.89 14.14 -11.28
N MET A 11 10.09 13.57 -11.40
CA MET A 11 11.02 13.41 -10.27
C MET A 11 11.98 14.61 -10.05
N VAL A 12 11.89 15.68 -10.85
CA VAL A 12 12.92 16.73 -10.85
C VAL A 12 12.54 18.10 -10.23
N PRO A 13 11.33 18.46 -9.83
CA PRO A 13 11.15 19.81 -9.30
C PRO A 13 11.03 19.88 -7.77
N VAL A 14 12.04 19.47 -7.00
CA VAL A 14 12.09 19.77 -5.55
C VAL A 14 13.35 20.57 -5.15
N MET A 15 14.08 21.12 -6.09
CA MET A 15 15.36 21.78 -5.77
C MET A 15 15.36 23.30 -5.86
N ILE A 16 14.26 24.03 -5.72
CA ILE A 16 14.33 25.50 -5.67
C ILE A 16 13.37 26.04 -4.61
N PHE A 17 13.78 26.03 -3.33
CA PHE A 17 13.40 27.04 -2.36
C PHE A 17 14.49 27.14 -1.30
N SER A 18 15.55 27.89 -1.65
CA SER A 18 16.48 28.45 -0.69
C SER A 18 16.00 29.86 -0.37
N GLN A 19 15.34 30.05 0.77
CA GLN A 19 15.15 31.35 1.40
C GLN A 19 15.35 31.24 2.91
N GLU A 20 15.89 32.27 3.49
CA GLU A 20 16.51 32.43 4.82
C GLU A 20 15.75 31.87 6.04
N PRO A 21 16.44 31.52 7.14
CA PRO A 21 15.93 30.68 8.18
C PRO A 21 15.09 31.45 9.20
N ALA A 22 13.78 31.55 8.94
CA ALA A 22 12.83 31.57 10.06
C ALA A 22 12.91 30.23 10.78
N PRO A 23 12.63 30.10 12.09
CA PRO A 23 12.69 28.83 12.81
C PRO A 23 11.81 27.82 12.07
N LYS A 24 12.44 26.85 11.43
CA LYS A 24 11.76 25.92 10.51
C LYS A 24 10.80 25.08 11.33
N LYS A 25 9.51 25.36 11.21
CA LYS A 25 8.42 24.59 11.81
C LYS A 25 8.25 23.23 11.14
N TRP A 26 8.83 23.06 9.95
CA TRP A 26 8.78 21.86 9.14
C TRP A 26 10.14 21.13 9.12
N ALA A 27 10.10 19.82 9.35
CA ALA A 27 11.22 18.93 9.13
C ALA A 27 10.86 17.99 7.97
N VAL A 28 11.64 18.05 6.88
CA VAL A 28 11.44 17.23 5.69
C VAL A 28 12.58 16.24 5.57
N ALA A 29 12.24 14.97 5.34
CA ALA A 29 13.22 13.92 5.10
C ALA A 29 12.70 12.96 4.04
N GLY A 30 13.59 12.24 3.39
CA GLY A 30 13.17 11.25 2.41
C GLY A 30 14.29 10.33 1.96
N ILE A 31 13.86 9.24 1.36
CA ILE A 31 14.71 8.29 0.67
C ILE A 31 14.11 7.97 -0.70
N SER A 32 14.91 8.01 -1.73
CA SER A 32 14.59 7.50 -3.06
C SER A 32 15.57 6.39 -3.40
N SER A 33 15.09 5.26 -3.88
CA SER A 33 15.95 4.14 -4.28
C SER A 33 15.51 3.53 -5.60
N LEU A 34 16.49 3.05 -6.37
CA LEU A 34 16.32 2.23 -7.57
C LEU A 34 17.00 0.89 -7.31
N ASN A 35 16.27 -0.18 -7.53
CA ASN A 35 16.75 -1.54 -7.32
C ASN A 35 16.67 -2.30 -8.65
N LEU A 36 17.69 -3.11 -8.91
CA LEU A 36 17.78 -4.01 -10.05
C LEU A 36 18.09 -5.41 -9.52
N ASN A 37 17.31 -6.38 -9.95
CA ASN A 37 17.50 -7.79 -9.63
C ASN A 37 17.56 -8.57 -10.93
N GLN A 38 18.57 -9.44 -11.08
CA GLN A 38 18.73 -10.30 -12.23
C GLN A 38 19.02 -11.73 -11.76
N ALA A 39 18.31 -12.69 -12.36
CA ALA A 39 18.64 -14.12 -12.30
C ALA A 39 18.95 -14.60 -13.72
N SER A 40 20.06 -15.29 -13.90
CA SER A 40 20.48 -15.83 -15.20
C SER A 40 20.99 -17.26 -15.04
N PHE A 41 20.45 -18.16 -15.84
CA PHE A 41 20.76 -19.58 -15.81
C PHE A 41 21.22 -20.00 -17.22
N SER A 42 22.38 -20.66 -17.31
CA SER A 42 22.90 -21.27 -18.54
C SER A 42 23.31 -22.68 -18.24
N TYR A 43 22.74 -23.65 -18.95
CA TYR A 43 23.03 -25.08 -18.75
C TYR A 43 22.84 -25.58 -17.32
N TRP A 44 21.96 -24.93 -16.56
CA TRP A 44 21.69 -25.23 -15.14
C TRP A 44 20.70 -26.39 -15.02
N THR A 45 21.19 -27.57 -14.58
CA THR A 45 20.40 -28.81 -14.57
C THR A 45 19.34 -28.87 -13.46
N ALA A 46 19.45 -28.07 -12.42
CA ALA A 46 18.50 -28.03 -11.31
C ALA A 46 17.22 -27.20 -11.59
N GLY A 47 17.09 -26.66 -12.82
CA GLY A 47 15.98 -25.78 -13.17
C GLY A 47 16.23 -24.32 -12.78
N GLY A 48 15.45 -23.42 -13.33
CA GLY A 48 15.51 -21.98 -13.09
C GLY A 48 14.98 -21.20 -14.27
N THR A 49 14.43 -20.02 -14.01
CA THR A 49 13.93 -19.12 -15.06
C THR A 49 14.73 -17.82 -15.05
N ASN A 50 15.29 -17.45 -16.19
CA ASN A 50 15.94 -16.15 -16.33
C ASN A 50 14.95 -15.03 -16.06
N SER A 51 15.30 -14.10 -15.19
CA SER A 51 14.44 -12.97 -14.85
C SER A 51 15.24 -11.69 -14.69
N LEU A 52 14.59 -10.58 -15.02
CA LEU A 52 15.09 -9.23 -14.79
C LEU A 52 13.95 -8.44 -14.13
N ALA A 53 14.20 -7.91 -12.92
CA ALA A 53 13.26 -7.07 -12.22
C ALA A 53 13.92 -5.74 -11.89
N PHE A 54 13.13 -4.68 -12.00
CA PHE A 54 13.54 -3.37 -11.56
C PHE A 54 12.44 -2.73 -10.71
N SER A 55 12.81 -1.97 -9.67
CA SER A 55 11.86 -1.24 -8.87
C SER A 55 12.40 0.12 -8.45
N ALA A 56 11.50 1.10 -8.36
CA ALA A 56 11.71 2.41 -7.78
C ALA A 56 10.90 2.53 -6.48
N LEU A 57 11.51 3.06 -5.44
CA LEU A 57 10.88 3.33 -4.15
C LEU A 57 11.16 4.77 -3.74
N GLY A 58 10.14 5.47 -3.25
CA GLY A 58 10.23 6.76 -2.62
C GLY A 58 9.51 6.74 -1.27
N LYS A 59 10.18 7.14 -0.20
CA LYS A 59 9.57 7.38 1.12
C LYS A 59 9.92 8.80 1.53
N TYR A 60 8.92 9.64 1.71
CA TYR A 60 9.09 11.06 2.04
C TYR A 60 8.28 11.39 3.27
N SER A 61 8.84 12.21 4.15
CA SER A 61 8.14 12.71 5.33
C SER A 61 8.24 14.22 5.42
N ALA A 62 7.14 14.85 5.81
CA ALA A 62 7.07 16.28 6.12
C ALA A 62 6.35 16.43 7.48
N ASN A 63 7.12 16.80 8.49
CA ASN A 63 6.66 16.88 9.87
C ASN A 63 6.65 18.33 10.33
N TYR A 64 5.49 18.80 10.74
CA TYR A 64 5.29 20.13 11.33
C TYR A 64 5.15 20.01 12.84
N LYS A 65 5.79 20.92 13.57
CA LYS A 65 5.65 21.04 15.02
C LYS A 65 5.62 22.50 15.44
N GLN A 66 4.58 22.88 16.15
CA GLN A 66 4.48 24.20 16.79
C GLN A 66 3.70 24.08 18.10
N ASN A 67 4.35 24.41 19.19
CA ASN A 67 3.77 24.30 20.54
C ASN A 67 3.22 22.88 20.80
N LYS A 68 1.92 22.78 21.10
CA LYS A 68 1.23 21.50 21.32
C LYS A 68 0.70 20.85 20.02
N PHE A 69 0.75 21.56 18.88
CA PHE A 69 0.26 21.04 17.61
C PHE A 69 1.38 20.35 16.83
N SER A 70 1.09 19.16 16.32
CA SER A 70 1.96 18.42 15.41
C SER A 70 1.18 17.92 14.20
N TRP A 71 1.82 17.91 13.02
CA TRP A 71 1.23 17.36 11.82
C TRP A 71 2.30 16.59 11.05
N ASN A 72 2.15 15.27 11.00
CA ASN A 72 3.11 14.35 10.39
C ASN A 72 2.52 13.77 9.12
N ASN A 73 3.22 13.92 8.02
CA ASN A 73 2.83 13.41 6.72
C ASN A 73 3.91 12.48 6.21
N ASN A 74 3.50 11.31 5.70
CA ASN A 74 4.37 10.33 5.08
C ASN A 74 3.79 9.94 3.73
N LEU A 75 4.60 10.06 2.67
CA LEU A 75 4.27 9.63 1.32
C LEU A 75 5.17 8.46 0.95
N ASN A 76 4.57 7.31 0.67
CA ASN A 76 5.24 6.11 0.19
C ASN A 76 4.84 5.85 -1.26
N LEU A 77 5.83 5.71 -2.11
CA LEU A 77 5.66 5.44 -3.54
C LEU A 77 6.48 4.20 -3.90
N MET A 78 5.88 3.25 -4.61
CA MET A 78 6.58 2.09 -5.14
C MET A 78 6.09 1.80 -6.55
N TYR A 79 7.01 1.50 -7.45
CA TYR A 79 6.68 1.00 -8.78
C TYR A 79 7.76 0.03 -9.25
N GLY A 80 7.37 -1.16 -9.70
CA GLY A 80 8.29 -2.18 -10.15
C GLY A 80 7.72 -2.98 -11.32
N MET A 81 8.65 -3.50 -12.10
CA MET A 81 8.38 -4.36 -13.26
C MET A 81 9.30 -5.56 -13.21
N VAL A 82 8.79 -6.69 -13.67
CA VAL A 82 9.54 -7.94 -13.80
C VAL A 82 9.32 -8.54 -15.18
N LYS A 83 10.39 -9.04 -15.77
CA LYS A 83 10.37 -9.82 -16.99
C LYS A 83 11.00 -11.18 -16.75
N ASN A 84 10.20 -12.23 -16.83
CA ASN A 84 10.66 -13.61 -16.86
C ASN A 84 10.91 -14.05 -18.30
N GLN A 85 11.79 -15.03 -18.46
CA GLN A 85 12.05 -15.61 -19.77
C GLN A 85 10.76 -16.22 -20.35
N GLY A 86 10.42 -15.85 -21.59
CA GLY A 86 9.20 -16.33 -22.26
C GLY A 86 7.90 -15.62 -21.89
N GLU A 87 7.92 -14.70 -20.94
CA GLU A 87 6.73 -13.93 -20.53
C GLU A 87 6.80 -12.48 -21.01
N SER A 88 5.65 -11.78 -21.00
CA SER A 88 5.58 -10.33 -21.16
C SER A 88 6.14 -9.60 -19.93
N LEU A 89 6.49 -8.32 -20.08
CA LEU A 89 6.88 -7.47 -18.95
C LEU A 89 5.66 -7.22 -18.05
N LYS A 90 5.72 -7.68 -16.80
CA LYS A 90 4.62 -7.59 -15.82
C LYS A 90 4.94 -6.60 -14.71
N LYS A 91 3.91 -6.00 -14.16
CA LYS A 91 4.00 -5.15 -12.97
C LYS A 91 4.23 -6.04 -11.74
N SER A 92 5.26 -5.75 -10.96
CA SER A 92 5.59 -6.46 -9.71
C SER A 92 5.28 -5.65 -8.46
N GLU A 93 5.39 -4.32 -8.55
CA GLU A 93 5.17 -3.38 -7.46
C GLU A 93 4.34 -2.20 -7.96
N ASP A 94 3.39 -1.74 -7.16
CA ASP A 94 2.61 -0.54 -7.48
C ASP A 94 1.92 -0.01 -6.22
N LEU A 95 2.35 1.13 -5.72
CA LEU A 95 1.81 1.74 -4.51
C LEU A 95 1.93 3.25 -4.55
N ILE A 96 0.83 3.91 -4.24
CA ILE A 96 0.76 5.29 -3.76
C ILE A 96 0.12 5.23 -2.39
N GLU A 97 0.81 5.66 -1.35
CA GLU A 97 0.28 5.71 0.00
C GLU A 97 0.65 7.05 0.66
N LEU A 98 -0.37 7.77 1.12
CA LEU A 98 -0.23 8.97 1.93
C LEU A 98 -0.81 8.71 3.31
N ILE A 99 0.00 8.90 4.34
CA ILE A 99 -0.44 8.84 5.74
C ILE A 99 -0.24 10.22 6.35
N SER A 100 -1.29 10.76 6.94
CA SER A 100 -1.32 12.09 7.54
C SER A 100 -1.90 12.01 8.95
N VAL A 101 -1.16 12.48 9.94
CA VAL A 101 -1.56 12.47 11.36
C VAL A 101 -1.38 13.86 11.93
N ALA A 102 -2.49 14.56 12.14
CA ALA A 102 -2.53 15.84 12.85
C ALA A 102 -2.90 15.61 14.33
N GLY A 103 -2.25 16.29 15.25
CA GLY A 103 -2.48 16.04 16.66
C GLY A 103 -2.22 17.23 17.59
N LEU A 104 -2.91 17.20 18.73
CA LEU A 104 -2.72 18.10 19.85
C LEU A 104 -2.14 17.32 21.04
N ASP A 105 -0.96 17.71 21.51
CA ASP A 105 -0.31 17.09 22.65
C ASP A 105 -1.04 17.48 23.94
N LEU A 106 -1.58 16.49 24.64
CA LEU A 106 -2.17 16.63 25.96
C LEU A 106 -1.08 16.70 27.03
N ASN A 107 -0.06 15.87 26.87
CA ASN A 107 1.16 15.84 27.67
C ASN A 107 2.33 15.27 26.83
N PRO A 108 3.57 15.13 27.36
CA PRO A 108 4.72 14.67 26.58
C PRO A 108 4.58 13.30 25.90
N LYS A 109 3.64 12.45 26.38
CA LYS A 109 3.46 11.08 25.86
C LYS A 109 2.12 10.87 25.16
N TRP A 110 1.11 11.69 25.42
CA TRP A 110 -0.24 11.50 24.92
C TRP A 110 -0.69 12.66 24.03
N SER A 111 -1.30 12.35 22.91
CA SER A 111 -1.87 13.33 21.99
C SER A 111 -3.25 12.88 21.51
N LEU A 112 -4.17 13.83 21.37
CA LEU A 112 -5.40 13.64 20.62
C LEU A 112 -5.08 13.85 19.15
N THR A 113 -5.45 12.90 18.27
CA THR A 113 -5.03 12.91 16.87
C THR A 113 -6.18 12.66 15.91
N GLY A 114 -6.11 13.28 14.71
CA GLY A 114 -6.82 12.88 13.53
C GLY A 114 -5.86 12.11 12.62
N TYR A 115 -6.18 10.88 12.32
CA TYR A 115 -5.43 10.01 11.40
C TYR A 115 -6.15 9.93 10.06
N MET A 116 -5.41 10.03 8.98
CA MET A 116 -5.87 9.79 7.63
C MET A 116 -4.82 8.95 6.89
N SER A 117 -5.27 7.91 6.20
CA SER A 117 -4.44 7.15 5.26
C SER A 117 -5.18 7.00 3.94
N PHE A 118 -4.50 7.30 2.85
CA PHE A 118 -4.99 7.09 1.50
C PHE A 118 -4.02 6.20 0.75
N ARG A 119 -4.52 5.10 0.16
CA ARG A 119 -3.71 4.12 -0.56
C ARG A 119 -4.36 3.76 -1.90
N THR A 120 -3.58 3.75 -2.96
CA THR A 120 -3.98 3.29 -4.30
C THR A 120 -2.75 2.85 -5.09
N GLN A 121 -2.86 2.75 -6.40
CA GLN A 121 -1.81 2.35 -7.33
C GLN A 121 -1.76 3.26 -8.56
N PHE A 122 -0.63 3.25 -9.30
CA PHE A 122 -0.42 4.11 -10.48
C PHE A 122 -1.05 3.55 -11.75
N ALA A 123 -0.90 2.24 -11.98
CA ALA A 123 -1.07 1.63 -13.29
C ALA A 123 -2.03 0.44 -13.28
N ASN A 124 -2.57 0.13 -14.44
CA ASN A 124 -3.37 -1.07 -14.63
C ASN A 124 -2.56 -2.33 -14.31
N ALA A 125 -3.21 -3.32 -13.72
CA ALA A 125 -2.71 -4.68 -13.63
C ALA A 125 -3.65 -5.64 -14.37
N TRP A 126 -3.05 -6.68 -14.92
CA TRP A 126 -3.73 -7.71 -15.66
C TRP A 126 -3.55 -9.05 -14.93
N ASP A 127 -4.45 -9.97 -15.16
CA ASP A 127 -4.35 -11.30 -14.59
C ASP A 127 -3.04 -11.98 -15.01
N LYS A 128 -2.50 -12.82 -14.12
CA LYS A 128 -1.19 -13.48 -14.37
C LYS A 128 -1.23 -14.47 -15.52
N ASP A 129 -2.39 -15.09 -15.75
CA ASP A 129 -2.59 -16.17 -16.73
C ASP A 129 -3.34 -15.66 -17.97
N ASN A 130 -3.98 -14.47 -17.92
CA ASN A 130 -4.72 -13.88 -19.01
C ASN A 130 -4.57 -12.36 -19.09
N ASP A 131 -3.69 -11.89 -19.95
CA ASP A 131 -3.40 -10.45 -20.17
C ASP A 131 -4.61 -9.65 -20.72
N SER A 132 -5.75 -10.28 -21.02
CA SER A 132 -7.00 -9.60 -21.40
C SER A 132 -7.89 -9.25 -20.21
N ILE A 133 -7.64 -9.84 -19.04
CA ILE A 133 -8.44 -9.63 -17.83
C ILE A 133 -7.75 -8.59 -16.94
N LYS A 134 -8.36 -7.39 -16.85
CA LYS A 134 -7.92 -6.38 -15.92
C LYS A 134 -8.30 -6.77 -14.50
N VAL A 135 -7.34 -6.70 -13.57
CA VAL A 135 -7.55 -7.03 -12.14
C VAL A 135 -7.46 -5.81 -11.23
N SER A 136 -6.82 -4.72 -11.68
CA SER A 136 -6.77 -3.47 -10.92
C SER A 136 -6.33 -2.27 -11.78
N GLN A 137 -6.61 -1.06 -11.31
CA GLN A 137 -6.18 0.21 -11.91
C GLN A 137 -6.14 1.33 -10.86
N LEU A 138 -5.78 2.55 -11.26
CA LEU A 138 -5.86 3.73 -10.37
C LEU A 138 -7.26 3.85 -9.76
N LEU A 139 -7.36 3.99 -8.42
CA LEU A 139 -8.60 4.03 -7.64
C LEU A 139 -9.49 2.77 -7.78
N SER A 140 -8.93 1.67 -8.25
CA SER A 140 -9.58 0.35 -8.29
C SER A 140 -8.54 -0.73 -7.93
N PRO A 141 -8.20 -0.85 -6.61
CA PRO A 141 -8.81 -0.19 -5.45
C PRO A 141 -8.18 1.16 -5.08
N GLY A 142 -9.00 2.02 -4.47
CA GLY A 142 -8.57 3.13 -3.65
C GLY A 142 -9.05 2.93 -2.21
N TYR A 143 -8.17 3.08 -1.21
CA TYR A 143 -8.53 2.95 0.20
C TYR A 143 -8.33 4.28 0.91
N LEU A 144 -9.36 4.77 1.58
CA LEU A 144 -9.29 5.95 2.44
C LEU A 144 -9.71 5.56 3.85
N THR A 145 -8.81 5.74 4.80
CA THR A 145 -9.07 5.50 6.23
C THR A 145 -9.04 6.84 6.98
N ILE A 146 -10.07 7.13 7.74
CA ILE A 146 -10.17 8.35 8.57
C ILE A 146 -10.53 7.93 9.99
N SER A 147 -9.78 8.47 10.97
CA SER A 147 -9.85 7.99 12.34
C SER A 147 -9.58 9.11 13.35
N PRO A 148 -10.55 9.53 14.15
CA PRO A 148 -10.27 10.26 15.39
C PRO A 148 -9.63 9.28 16.39
N SER A 149 -8.49 9.65 16.98
CA SER A 149 -7.68 8.69 17.72
C SER A 149 -6.92 9.36 18.87
N VAL A 150 -6.46 8.52 19.79
CA VAL A 150 -5.52 8.88 20.84
C VAL A 150 -4.21 8.19 20.54
N ARG A 151 -3.13 8.97 20.53
CA ARG A 151 -1.77 8.45 20.32
C ARG A 151 -0.99 8.46 21.62
N TYR A 152 -0.41 7.31 21.96
CA TYR A 152 0.59 7.16 23.02
C TYR A 152 1.97 7.03 22.38
N LYS A 153 2.86 8.00 22.65
CA LYS A 153 4.23 8.05 22.14
C LYS A 153 5.21 8.22 23.30
N PRO A 154 5.66 7.13 23.95
CA PRO A 154 6.57 7.19 25.09
C PRO A 154 7.98 7.67 24.75
N ASN A 155 8.42 7.49 23.48
CA ASN A 155 9.71 7.91 22.95
C ASN A 155 9.64 8.15 21.42
N ASP A 156 10.75 8.57 20.80
CA ASP A 156 10.76 8.90 19.37
C ASP A 156 10.75 7.69 18.44
N ASN A 157 11.00 6.50 18.96
CA ASN A 157 11.07 5.28 18.17
C ASN A 157 9.74 4.52 18.10
N PHE A 158 8.81 4.76 19.04
CA PHE A 158 7.62 3.95 19.19
C PHE A 158 6.37 4.79 19.46
N TYR A 159 5.26 4.42 18.83
CA TYR A 159 3.94 4.89 19.21
C TYR A 159 2.87 3.83 19.01
N ILE A 160 1.78 3.95 19.76
CA ILE A 160 0.51 3.28 19.54
C ILE A 160 -0.56 4.35 19.31
N LEU A 161 -1.42 4.12 18.32
CA LEU A 161 -2.59 4.93 18.02
C LEU A 161 -3.82 4.05 18.16
N ILE A 162 -4.79 4.51 18.94
CA ILE A 162 -6.03 3.80 19.23
C ILE A 162 -7.20 4.70 18.85
N SER A 163 -8.13 4.15 18.07
CA SER A 163 -9.37 4.81 17.71
C SER A 163 -10.57 3.94 18.06
N PRO A 164 -11.58 4.49 18.75
CA PRO A 164 -12.82 3.76 19.00
C PRO A 164 -13.68 3.60 17.76
N VAL A 165 -13.58 4.55 16.80
CA VAL A 165 -14.36 4.54 15.57
C VAL A 165 -13.50 5.05 14.42
N THR A 166 -13.32 4.22 13.42
CA THR A 166 -12.58 4.51 12.18
C THR A 166 -13.47 4.21 10.99
N ALA A 167 -13.50 5.10 10.03
CA ALA A 167 -14.14 4.88 8.75
C ALA A 167 -13.07 4.48 7.71
N LYS A 168 -13.25 3.33 7.07
CA LYS A 168 -12.45 2.87 5.93
C LYS A 168 -13.34 2.76 4.70
N PHE A 169 -13.06 3.58 3.70
CA PHE A 169 -13.70 3.54 2.39
C PHE A 169 -12.83 2.74 1.42
N THR A 170 -13.46 1.84 0.69
CA THR A 170 -12.87 1.17 -0.48
C THR A 170 -13.57 1.71 -1.72
N PHE A 171 -12.81 2.26 -2.66
CA PHE A 171 -13.30 2.76 -3.93
C PHE A 171 -12.92 1.80 -5.05
N VAL A 172 -13.85 1.51 -5.95
CA VAL A 172 -13.65 0.71 -7.16
C VAL A 172 -14.26 1.49 -8.33
N THR A 173 -13.48 2.41 -8.91
CA THR A 173 -13.97 3.35 -9.94
C THR A 173 -14.19 2.69 -11.31
N ASN A 174 -13.63 1.50 -11.54
CA ASN A 174 -13.86 0.71 -12.74
C ASN A 174 -15.09 -0.16 -12.56
N GLN A 175 -16.13 0.06 -13.39
CA GLN A 175 -17.41 -0.64 -13.27
C GLN A 175 -17.28 -2.15 -13.51
N ASP A 176 -16.45 -2.58 -14.45
CA ASP A 176 -16.26 -4.02 -14.70
C ASP A 176 -15.66 -4.75 -13.50
N LEU A 177 -14.82 -4.07 -12.70
CA LEU A 177 -14.29 -4.61 -11.45
C LEU A 177 -15.32 -4.54 -10.33
N ALA A 178 -16.12 -3.48 -10.28
CA ALA A 178 -17.21 -3.34 -9.32
C ALA A 178 -18.29 -4.40 -9.55
N ASP A 179 -18.70 -4.62 -10.78
CA ASP A 179 -19.69 -5.65 -11.15
C ASP A 179 -19.25 -7.08 -10.76
N LYS A 180 -17.94 -7.31 -10.71
CA LYS A 180 -17.36 -8.57 -10.24
C LYS A 180 -17.27 -8.69 -8.71
N GLY A 181 -17.62 -7.64 -7.96
CA GLY A 181 -17.42 -7.58 -6.51
C GLY A 181 -15.96 -7.52 -6.09
N SER A 182 -15.08 -7.01 -6.98
CA SER A 182 -13.65 -6.89 -6.68
C SER A 182 -13.43 -6.02 -5.45
N PHE A 183 -12.42 -6.37 -4.64
CA PHE A 183 -12.04 -5.64 -3.41
C PHE A 183 -13.14 -5.57 -2.33
N GLY A 184 -14.17 -6.43 -2.42
CA GLY A 184 -15.21 -6.59 -1.43
C GLY A 184 -16.45 -5.72 -1.61
N VAL A 185 -16.53 -4.91 -2.68
CA VAL A 185 -17.78 -4.18 -3.00
C VAL A 185 -18.89 -5.15 -3.39
N THR A 186 -20.15 -4.74 -3.29
CA THR A 186 -21.30 -5.54 -3.70
C THR A 186 -21.23 -5.80 -5.21
N PRO A 187 -21.27 -7.06 -5.68
CA PRO A 187 -21.25 -7.36 -7.11
C PRO A 187 -22.56 -6.95 -7.79
N ALA A 188 -22.52 -6.85 -9.13
CA ALA A 188 -23.70 -6.68 -9.95
C ALA A 188 -24.67 -7.87 -9.80
N GLU A 189 -25.96 -7.59 -9.89
CA GLU A 189 -27.00 -8.60 -9.93
C GLU A 189 -27.41 -8.89 -11.37
N TYR A 190 -27.62 -10.17 -11.66
CA TYR A 190 -28.03 -10.66 -12.97
C TYR A 190 -29.28 -11.51 -12.82
N ASP A 191 -30.24 -11.34 -13.74
CA ASP A 191 -31.44 -12.16 -13.82
C ASP A 191 -31.48 -12.95 -15.13
N SER A 192 -32.12 -14.08 -15.13
CA SER A 192 -32.27 -14.95 -16.29
C SER A 192 -33.54 -14.57 -17.07
N VAL A 193 -33.35 -14.00 -18.26
CA VAL A 193 -34.43 -13.66 -19.19
C VAL A 193 -34.32 -14.60 -20.40
N GLY A 194 -35.13 -15.64 -20.39
CA GLY A 194 -35.03 -16.72 -21.37
C GLY A 194 -33.77 -17.55 -21.16
N ASN A 195 -32.88 -17.59 -22.17
CA ASN A 195 -31.58 -18.28 -22.11
C ASN A 195 -30.38 -17.31 -21.91
N GLU A 196 -30.65 -16.05 -21.62
CA GLU A 196 -29.60 -15.01 -21.47
C GLU A 196 -29.60 -14.46 -20.05
N TRP A 197 -28.40 -14.16 -19.52
CA TRP A 197 -28.21 -13.44 -18.27
C TRP A 197 -28.14 -11.93 -18.56
N VAL A 198 -29.11 -11.20 -18.02
CA VAL A 198 -29.19 -9.73 -18.17
C VAL A 198 -28.83 -9.09 -16.85
N LYS A 199 -27.92 -8.12 -16.87
CA LYS A 199 -27.58 -7.34 -15.69
C LYS A 199 -28.75 -6.44 -15.31
N VAL A 200 -29.26 -6.59 -14.07
CA VAL A 200 -30.39 -5.82 -13.53
C VAL A 200 -29.96 -4.72 -12.58
N THR A 201 -28.82 -4.91 -11.89
CA THR A 201 -28.25 -3.91 -10.98
C THR A 201 -26.75 -3.85 -11.19
N ASP A 202 -26.19 -2.64 -11.26
CA ASP A 202 -24.75 -2.44 -11.31
C ASP A 202 -24.10 -2.78 -9.95
N GLY A 203 -22.86 -3.23 -9.97
CA GLY A 203 -22.08 -3.41 -8.76
C GLY A 203 -21.72 -2.08 -8.10
N ASP A 204 -21.59 -2.09 -6.78
CA ASP A 204 -21.23 -0.91 -6.00
C ASP A 204 -19.80 -0.46 -6.26
N ASN A 205 -19.62 0.86 -6.43
CA ASN A 205 -18.29 1.46 -6.60
C ASN A 205 -17.61 1.84 -5.28
N MET A 206 -18.29 1.67 -4.14
CA MET A 206 -17.78 2.05 -2.84
C MET A 206 -18.28 1.10 -1.76
N LEU A 207 -17.38 0.78 -0.82
CA LEU A 207 -17.70 0.03 0.39
C LEU A 207 -17.20 0.81 1.60
N LEU A 208 -18.01 0.91 2.64
CA LEU A 208 -17.66 1.54 3.91
C LEU A 208 -17.59 0.50 5.02
N TYR A 209 -16.45 0.45 5.71
CA TYR A 209 -16.30 -0.23 7.00
C TYR A 209 -16.22 0.79 8.13
N LEU A 210 -16.86 0.50 9.26
CA LEU A 210 -16.75 1.27 10.50
C LEU A 210 -16.35 0.35 11.63
N GLY A 211 -15.39 0.79 12.46
CA GLY A 211 -15.00 0.03 13.63
C GLY A 211 -13.79 0.59 14.38
N PRO A 212 -13.43 -0.03 15.51
CA PRO A 212 -12.23 0.33 16.24
C PRO A 212 -10.96 -0.02 15.46
N PHE A 213 -9.95 0.83 15.62
CA PHE A 213 -8.68 0.70 14.93
C PHE A 213 -7.51 0.85 15.92
N LEU A 214 -6.48 0.07 15.70
CA LEU A 214 -5.21 0.17 16.39
C LEU A 214 -4.07 0.16 15.37
N GLU A 215 -3.15 1.11 15.52
CA GLU A 215 -1.86 1.10 14.83
C GLU A 215 -0.74 1.10 15.85
N ALA A 216 0.24 0.22 15.70
CA ALA A 216 1.50 0.24 16.43
C ALA A 216 2.65 0.44 15.45
N TYR A 217 3.53 1.36 15.76
CA TYR A 217 4.68 1.72 14.92
C TYR A 217 5.96 1.74 15.73
N TYR A 218 7.00 1.18 15.18
CA TYR A 218 8.36 1.23 15.74
C TYR A 218 9.38 1.43 14.64
N LYS A 219 10.36 2.32 14.89
CA LYS A 219 11.50 2.56 14.00
C LYS A 219 12.75 2.85 14.81
N LYS A 220 13.82 2.13 14.54
CA LYS A 220 15.11 2.36 15.21
C LYS A 220 16.27 1.93 14.32
N THR A 221 17.37 2.66 14.40
CA THR A 221 18.68 2.18 13.94
C THR A 221 19.22 1.23 14.99
N VAL A 222 19.16 -0.09 14.72
CA VAL A 222 19.43 -1.17 15.68
C VAL A 222 20.92 -1.32 15.92
N VAL A 223 21.69 -1.26 14.82
CA VAL A 223 23.15 -1.18 14.81
C VAL A 223 23.58 -0.20 13.74
N LYS A 224 24.86 0.15 13.72
CA LYS A 224 25.39 1.08 12.71
C LYS A 224 24.94 0.69 11.30
N ASN A 225 24.34 1.60 10.58
CA ASN A 225 23.84 1.44 9.21
C ASN A 225 22.64 0.49 9.02
N LEU A 226 22.10 -0.15 10.06
CA LEU A 226 20.91 -1.01 9.97
C LEU A 226 19.72 -0.35 10.65
N THR A 227 18.71 -0.01 9.88
CA THR A 227 17.44 0.51 10.38
C THR A 227 16.36 -0.54 10.26
N TYR A 228 15.64 -0.78 11.34
CA TYR A 228 14.42 -1.57 11.39
C TYR A 228 13.22 -0.66 11.58
N GLU A 229 12.20 -0.86 10.76
CA GLU A 229 10.93 -0.15 10.83
C GLU A 229 9.80 -1.18 10.74
N THR A 230 8.82 -1.10 11.65
CA THR A 230 7.65 -1.98 11.61
C THR A 230 6.38 -1.19 11.88
N ARG A 231 5.30 -1.59 11.20
CA ARG A 231 3.96 -1.04 11.36
C ARG A 231 2.97 -2.19 11.42
N PHE A 232 2.20 -2.24 12.48
CA PHE A 232 1.12 -3.19 12.68
C PHE A 232 -0.20 -2.45 12.77
N ASN A 233 -1.18 -2.86 11.99
CA ASN A 233 -2.52 -2.28 11.95
C ASN A 233 -3.56 -3.38 12.14
N ILE A 234 -4.60 -3.09 12.92
CA ILE A 234 -5.80 -3.89 13.00
C ILE A 234 -7.03 -2.99 12.98
N LEU A 235 -7.94 -3.26 12.06
CA LEU A 235 -9.27 -2.63 11.98
C LEU A 235 -10.32 -3.73 12.15
N TYR A 236 -11.04 -3.70 13.25
CA TYR A 236 -12.22 -4.54 13.43
C TYR A 236 -13.44 -3.81 12.87
N THR A 237 -14.26 -4.47 12.03
CA THR A 237 -15.48 -3.85 11.50
C THR A 237 -16.73 -4.39 12.19
N PHE A 238 -17.71 -3.50 12.44
CA PHE A 238 -19.05 -3.85 12.92
C PHE A 238 -20.16 -3.49 11.92
N LEU A 239 -19.82 -2.90 10.78
CA LEU A 239 -20.73 -2.65 9.66
C LEU A 239 -20.38 -3.54 8.45
N ASN A 240 -21.41 -3.85 7.64
CA ASN A 240 -21.30 -4.66 6.42
C ASN A 240 -20.77 -6.08 6.65
N ARG A 241 -21.27 -6.73 7.73
CA ARG A 241 -20.89 -8.09 8.15
C ARG A 241 -21.73 -9.21 7.52
N ASP A 242 -22.81 -8.87 6.81
CA ASP A 242 -23.84 -9.85 6.40
C ASP A 242 -23.32 -10.97 5.47
N ASN A 243 -22.15 -10.74 4.85
CA ASN A 243 -21.49 -11.73 3.99
C ASN A 243 -20.23 -12.37 4.62
N LEU A 244 -19.96 -12.11 5.90
CA LEU A 244 -18.72 -12.51 6.56
C LEU A 244 -19.07 -13.37 7.78
N GLU A 245 -18.88 -14.67 7.68
CA GLU A 245 -18.96 -15.58 8.83
C GLU A 245 -17.65 -15.54 9.61
N GLY A 246 -17.62 -14.93 10.80
CA GLY A 246 -16.49 -14.99 11.71
C GLY A 246 -15.95 -13.66 12.23
N TYR A 247 -14.75 -13.69 12.78
CA TYR A 247 -14.07 -12.51 13.36
C TYR A 247 -13.40 -11.70 12.24
N ASP A 248 -14.02 -10.61 11.85
CA ASP A 248 -13.65 -9.86 10.67
C ASP A 248 -12.82 -8.64 11.07
N ALA A 249 -11.53 -8.88 11.20
CA ALA A 249 -10.54 -7.83 11.37
C ALA A 249 -9.61 -7.82 10.16
N ASP A 250 -9.48 -6.67 9.54
CA ASP A 250 -8.37 -6.40 8.62
C ASP A 250 -7.09 -6.26 9.43
N VAL A 251 -6.11 -7.09 9.14
CA VAL A 251 -4.79 -7.06 9.80
C VAL A 251 -3.72 -6.83 8.76
N SER A 252 -2.82 -5.89 9.03
CA SER A 252 -1.66 -5.61 8.19
C SER A 252 -0.43 -5.45 9.07
N TRP A 253 0.64 -6.17 8.75
CA TRP A 253 1.90 -6.08 9.45
C TRP A 253 3.04 -5.93 8.47
N GLU A 254 3.57 -4.72 8.38
CA GLU A 254 4.71 -4.36 7.55
C GLU A 254 6.00 -4.35 8.38
N ASN A 255 7.05 -4.98 7.86
CA ASN A 255 8.38 -4.99 8.44
C ASN A 255 9.39 -4.59 7.37
N TYR A 256 10.22 -3.63 7.66
CA TYR A 256 11.23 -3.12 6.75
C TYR A 256 12.59 -3.08 7.44
N LEU A 257 13.55 -3.78 6.85
CA LEU A 257 14.95 -3.70 7.23
C LEU A 257 15.72 -2.99 6.11
N ASN A 258 16.54 -2.03 6.46
CA ASN A 258 17.41 -1.35 5.53
C ASN A 258 18.83 -1.29 6.07
N TYR A 259 19.76 -1.89 5.33
CA TYR A 259 21.19 -1.86 5.64
C TYR A 259 21.93 -1.03 4.62
N SER A 260 22.52 0.08 5.06
CA SER A 260 23.34 0.96 4.22
C SER A 260 24.79 0.47 4.20
N ILE A 261 25.19 -0.16 3.09
CA ILE A 261 26.57 -0.64 2.90
C ILE A 261 27.53 0.54 2.73
N ALA A 262 27.11 1.55 1.96
CA ALA A 262 27.83 2.79 1.70
C ALA A 262 26.84 3.95 1.59
N LYS A 263 27.36 5.17 1.38
CA LYS A 263 26.55 6.40 1.30
C LYS A 263 25.33 6.30 0.38
N TYR A 264 25.45 5.54 -0.71
CA TYR A 264 24.42 5.41 -1.74
C TYR A 264 23.96 3.97 -1.98
N PHE A 265 24.63 2.97 -1.40
CA PHE A 265 24.30 1.55 -1.60
C PHE A 265 23.61 0.98 -0.38
N ASN A 266 22.49 0.32 -0.61
CA ASN A 266 21.70 -0.31 0.44
C ASN A 266 21.18 -1.68 0.03
N ILE A 267 20.96 -2.51 1.04
CA ILE A 267 20.16 -3.74 0.96
C ILE A 267 18.88 -3.47 1.76
N SER A 268 17.74 -3.77 1.18
CA SER A 268 16.44 -3.64 1.84
C SER A 268 15.70 -4.97 1.82
N LEU A 269 15.00 -5.27 2.90
CA LEU A 269 14.04 -6.34 3.02
C LEU A 269 12.71 -5.76 3.47
N LEU A 270 11.66 -6.01 2.71
CA LEU A 270 10.28 -5.76 3.07
C LEU A 270 9.56 -7.09 3.26
N LEU A 271 8.96 -7.29 4.43
CA LEU A 271 8.04 -8.38 4.70
C LEU A 271 6.69 -7.77 5.09
N HIS A 272 5.66 -8.03 4.29
CA HIS A 272 4.31 -7.55 4.52
C HIS A 272 3.34 -8.72 4.62
N LEU A 273 2.73 -8.88 5.78
CA LEU A 273 1.69 -9.87 6.06
C LEU A 273 0.34 -9.15 6.11
N VAL A 274 -0.63 -9.69 5.39
CA VAL A 274 -1.96 -9.09 5.28
C VAL A 274 -3.02 -10.16 5.43
N TYR A 275 -4.02 -9.89 6.27
CA TYR A 275 -5.23 -10.68 6.40
C TYR A 275 -6.43 -9.76 6.17
N LEU A 276 -7.17 -9.97 5.08
CA LEU A 276 -8.30 -9.16 4.63
C LEU A 276 -9.49 -10.06 4.32
N PRO A 277 -10.22 -10.54 5.32
CA PRO A 277 -11.32 -11.51 5.12
C PRO A 277 -12.48 -10.93 4.31
N GLY A 278 -12.68 -9.61 4.35
CA GLY A 278 -13.67 -8.89 3.55
C GLY A 278 -13.30 -8.66 2.09
N GLN A 279 -12.11 -9.09 1.65
CA GLN A 279 -11.70 -9.02 0.25
C GLN A 279 -11.73 -10.41 -0.37
N PRO A 280 -12.79 -10.78 -1.11
CA PRO A 280 -12.89 -12.11 -1.69
C PRO A 280 -11.81 -12.32 -2.76
N ALA A 281 -11.31 -13.57 -2.84
CA ALA A 281 -10.59 -14.03 -4.01
C ALA A 281 -11.61 -14.25 -5.14
N ILE A 282 -11.36 -13.64 -6.29
CA ILE A 282 -12.22 -13.83 -7.46
C ILE A 282 -11.83 -15.15 -8.12
N LYS A 283 -12.76 -16.11 -8.18
CA LYS A 283 -12.63 -17.30 -9.00
C LYS A 283 -13.56 -17.23 -10.21
N PHE A 284 -13.03 -17.62 -11.34
CA PHE A 284 -13.78 -17.76 -12.58
C PHE A 284 -14.18 -19.23 -12.72
N ASP A 285 -15.46 -19.53 -12.55
CA ASP A 285 -16.01 -20.86 -12.84
C ASP A 285 -16.70 -20.84 -14.20
N ASN A 286 -16.29 -21.73 -15.10
CA ASN A 286 -16.98 -21.97 -16.35
C ASN A 286 -18.16 -22.90 -16.07
N TYR A 287 -19.36 -22.37 -16.08
CA TYR A 287 -20.59 -23.14 -15.97
C TYR A 287 -21.44 -22.96 -17.23
N GLU A 288 -21.66 -24.07 -17.97
CA GLU A 288 -22.51 -24.11 -19.17
C GLU A 288 -22.24 -23.03 -20.22
N GLY A 289 -20.94 -22.70 -20.44
CA GLY A 289 -20.53 -21.73 -21.47
C GLY A 289 -20.57 -20.26 -21.02
N ALA A 290 -20.97 -19.98 -19.77
CA ALA A 290 -20.88 -18.66 -19.17
C ALA A 290 -19.78 -18.63 -18.08
N VAL A 291 -18.98 -17.58 -18.08
CA VAL A 291 -17.99 -17.36 -17.01
C VAL A 291 -18.73 -16.79 -15.80
N ARG A 292 -18.96 -17.60 -14.78
CA ARG A 292 -19.45 -17.10 -13.50
C ARG A 292 -18.29 -16.61 -12.64
N VAL A 293 -18.38 -15.37 -12.20
CA VAL A 293 -17.48 -14.80 -11.21
C VAL A 293 -18.02 -15.12 -9.82
N LYS A 294 -17.30 -15.95 -9.07
CA LYS A 294 -17.65 -16.27 -7.69
C LYS A 294 -16.65 -15.60 -6.73
N ALA A 295 -17.15 -14.70 -5.92
CA ALA A 295 -16.39 -14.16 -4.80
C ALA A 295 -16.28 -15.25 -3.71
N ILE A 296 -15.05 -15.68 -3.41
CA ILE A 296 -14.79 -16.66 -2.34
C ILE A 296 -14.09 -15.92 -1.21
N PRO A 297 -14.58 -16.01 0.06
CA PRO A 297 -13.91 -15.40 1.18
C PRO A 297 -12.44 -15.79 1.24
N ASN A 298 -11.55 -14.80 1.20
CA ASN A 298 -10.11 -15.05 1.29
C ASN A 298 -9.69 -15.04 2.76
N ARG A 299 -9.71 -16.19 3.40
CA ARG A 299 -9.31 -16.38 4.81
C ARG A 299 -7.84 -16.74 4.97
N HIS A 300 -7.03 -16.48 3.97
CA HIS A 300 -5.59 -16.76 4.02
C HIS A 300 -4.78 -15.52 4.38
N ILE A 301 -3.72 -15.72 5.14
CA ILE A 301 -2.70 -14.68 5.31
C ILE A 301 -1.96 -14.55 3.99
N GLN A 302 -1.99 -13.36 3.43
CA GLN A 302 -1.22 -13.00 2.24
C GLN A 302 0.15 -12.54 2.69
N ILE A 303 1.20 -13.08 2.07
CA ILE A 303 2.59 -12.77 2.40
C ILE A 303 3.24 -12.16 1.16
N LYS A 304 3.86 -11.01 1.35
CA LYS A 304 4.71 -10.38 0.35
C LYS A 304 6.09 -10.18 0.94
N GLU A 305 7.09 -10.73 0.27
CA GLU A 305 8.50 -10.55 0.60
C GLU A 305 9.20 -9.90 -0.59
N THR A 306 10.00 -8.87 -0.31
CA THR A 306 10.81 -8.21 -1.34
C THR A 306 12.20 -7.94 -0.79
N ILE A 307 13.21 -8.48 -1.43
CA ILE A 307 14.62 -8.19 -1.15
C ILE A 307 15.15 -7.35 -2.31
N GLY A 308 15.75 -6.21 -1.99
CA GLY A 308 16.31 -5.31 -2.97
C GLY A 308 17.75 -4.94 -2.65
N ILE A 309 18.59 -4.93 -3.68
CA ILE A 309 19.93 -4.32 -3.65
C ILE A 309 19.90 -3.16 -4.62
N GLY A 310 20.27 -1.98 -4.17
CA GLY A 310 20.11 -0.81 -5.01
C GLY A 310 20.88 0.41 -4.59
N ILE A 311 20.68 1.47 -5.36
CA ILE A 311 21.22 2.79 -5.10
C ILE A 311 20.11 3.61 -4.45
N SER A 312 20.43 4.25 -3.31
CA SER A 312 19.50 5.15 -2.63
C SER A 312 20.14 6.51 -2.39
N TYR A 313 19.30 7.53 -2.46
CA TYR A 313 19.62 8.87 -2.04
C TYR A 313 18.77 9.23 -0.81
N ILE A 314 19.44 9.53 0.29
CA ILE A 314 18.82 9.93 1.56
C ILE A 314 19.09 11.41 1.76
N PHE A 315 18.05 12.22 1.87
CA PHE A 315 18.20 13.59 2.35
C PHE A 315 17.64 13.64 3.78
N PRO A 316 18.50 14.06 4.74
CA PRO A 316 18.11 14.14 6.14
C PRO A 316 17.16 15.33 6.36
N ALA A 317 16.28 15.20 7.36
CA ALA A 317 15.72 16.39 7.99
C ALA A 317 16.89 17.23 8.51
N GLU A 318 16.93 18.53 8.21
CA GLU A 318 17.94 19.41 8.76
C GLU A 318 17.96 19.25 10.29
N LYS A 319 19.14 18.96 10.84
CA LYS A 319 19.32 18.95 12.30
C LYS A 319 19.04 20.36 12.82
N LYS A 320 18.19 20.47 13.81
CA LYS A 320 17.98 21.69 14.60
C LYS A 320 19.22 22.04 15.35
#